data_d2cb5a57f76d333fcc8119701de6866e
#
_entry.id   d2cb5a57f76d333fcc8119701de6866e
#
_cell.length_a   1.000
_cell.length_b   1.000
_cell.length_c   1.000
_cell.angle_alpha   90.00
_cell.angle_beta   90.00
_cell.angle_gamma   90.00
#
_symmetry.space_group_name_H-M   'P 1'
#
loop_
_entity.id
_entity.type
_entity.pdbx_description
1 polymer ?
#
loop_
_entity_poly.entity_id
_entity_poly.type
_entity_poly.pdbx_seq_one_letter_code
_entity_poly.pdbx_strand_id
1 'polypeptide(L)'
;MAERGGDSMKQRVFDGMEYVYAVYREGSFQKAAEKLFVSQPSVSASVRRVEERVGSRLFDRSRKPLALTECGEAYIACAEKIFAMERDFTEYVNDWEGLRRGKLAVGGSSLFSSLLLPPMMASFRERYPGITLTLAEETTPRLEEMLRQGTVDLVVDYTIPNMELYDSATVREDALILAVPRAAAVNARLAPYRIAPEQIGAAARSAAPGVPMELLKDESFVLLKPENDTRARADALCRLGGFEPKTAMEFDQQMTAYLAGCSGAGITFVSSVLVSRLSPNPGICYYRLPEPESRRDIRLFWKRGRYKTRAMEAFLAMPPENGGEG
;
A
#
# COMPACT_ATOMS: atom_id res chain seq x y z
N MET A 1 31.62 22.17 55.11
CA MET A 1 30.97 22.80 53.95
C MET A 1 30.53 21.70 53.01
N ALA A 2 29.26 21.42 52.98
CA ALA A 2 28.69 20.35 52.12
C ALA A 2 28.11 21.06 50.88
N GLU A 3 28.72 20.82 49.74
CA GLU A 3 28.15 21.21 48.45
C GLU A 3 26.91 20.37 48.19
N ARG A 4 25.78 21.01 48.21
CA ARG A 4 24.50 20.48 47.69
C ARG A 4 24.60 20.47 46.18
N GLY A 5 24.98 19.35 45.58
CA GLY A 5 24.78 19.07 44.19
C GLY A 5 23.28 18.95 43.91
N GLY A 6 22.66 20.04 43.51
CA GLY A 6 21.32 19.99 42.94
C GLY A 6 21.35 19.18 41.67
N ASP A 7 20.84 17.96 41.74
CA ASP A 7 20.56 17.13 40.54
C ASP A 7 19.43 17.83 39.76
N SER A 8 19.83 18.80 38.95
CA SER A 8 18.96 19.41 37.95
C SER A 8 18.60 18.26 37.00
N MET A 9 17.36 17.76 37.12
CA MET A 9 16.78 16.81 36.22
C MET A 9 16.93 17.39 34.79
N LYS A 10 18.03 17.00 34.10
CA LYS A 10 18.36 17.48 32.75
C LYS A 10 17.12 17.31 31.91
N GLN A 11 16.52 18.41 31.47
CA GLN A 11 15.38 18.40 30.55
C GLN A 11 15.71 17.46 29.38
N ARG A 12 14.86 16.47 29.16
CA ARG A 12 15.12 15.45 28.14
C ARG A 12 15.11 16.11 26.76
N VAL A 13 16.02 15.70 25.90
CA VAL A 13 16.20 16.25 24.54
C VAL A 13 14.91 16.20 23.73
N PHE A 14 14.07 15.20 23.97
CA PHE A 14 12.82 14.98 23.24
C PHE A 14 11.57 15.60 23.88
N ASP A 15 11.69 16.32 25.01
CA ASP A 15 10.54 17.06 25.56
C ASP A 15 10.11 18.14 24.57
N GLY A 16 8.85 18.13 24.12
CA GLY A 16 8.32 19.02 23.09
C GLY A 16 8.59 18.55 21.65
N MET A 17 8.99 17.29 21.47
CA MET A 17 9.20 16.70 20.14
C MET A 17 7.92 16.72 19.28
N GLU A 18 6.74 16.71 19.90
CA GLU A 18 5.45 16.81 19.21
C GLU A 18 5.32 18.09 18.37
N TYR A 19 5.87 19.22 18.85
CA TYR A 19 5.88 20.48 18.10
C TYR A 19 6.83 20.43 16.91
N VAL A 20 8.01 19.86 17.08
CA VAL A 20 8.99 19.69 16.00
C VAL A 20 8.40 18.76 14.94
N TYR A 21 7.81 17.64 15.36
CA TYR A 21 7.22 16.67 14.46
C TYR A 21 6.01 17.24 13.68
N ALA A 22 5.16 18.02 14.36
CA ALA A 22 4.04 18.69 13.70
C ALA A 22 4.51 19.68 12.61
N VAL A 23 5.55 20.48 12.91
CA VAL A 23 6.13 21.40 11.90
C VAL A 23 6.72 20.65 10.72
N TYR A 24 7.40 19.54 10.95
CA TYR A 24 7.92 18.67 9.90
C TYR A 24 6.80 18.13 9.01
N ARG A 25 5.75 17.57 9.60
CA ARG A 25 4.62 16.96 8.89
C ARG A 25 3.84 17.96 8.04
N GLU A 26 3.60 19.15 8.57
CA GLU A 26 2.82 20.19 7.89
C GLU A 26 3.68 21.07 6.96
N GLY A 27 5.01 20.97 7.04
CA GLY A 27 5.94 21.81 6.29
C GLY A 27 5.81 23.29 6.60
N SER A 28 5.13 23.65 7.70
CA SER A 28 4.79 25.04 8.06
C SER A 28 4.48 25.19 9.54
N PHE A 29 5.09 26.20 10.18
CA PHE A 29 4.81 26.57 11.56
C PHE A 29 3.34 27.00 11.78
N GLN A 30 2.76 27.69 10.79
CA GLN A 30 1.38 28.13 10.84
C GLN A 30 0.41 26.94 10.82
N LYS A 31 0.57 26.04 9.86
CA LYS A 31 -0.28 24.84 9.75
C LYS A 31 -0.12 23.90 10.93
N ALA A 32 1.09 23.76 11.46
CA ALA A 32 1.35 22.99 12.68
C ALA A 32 0.61 23.59 13.89
N ALA A 33 0.58 24.92 14.01
CA ALA A 33 -0.15 25.60 15.07
C ALA A 33 -1.66 25.37 14.99
N GLU A 34 -2.22 25.46 13.79
CA GLU A 34 -3.63 25.13 13.52
C GLU A 34 -3.97 23.69 13.92
N LYS A 35 -3.11 22.74 13.52
CA LYS A 35 -3.30 21.32 13.83
C LYS A 35 -3.19 20.99 15.31
N LEU A 36 -2.32 21.70 16.05
CA LEU A 36 -2.13 21.51 17.48
C LEU A 36 -3.08 22.36 18.33
N PHE A 37 -3.95 23.17 17.71
CA PHE A 37 -4.88 24.10 18.38
C PHE A 37 -4.17 25.08 19.32
N VAL A 38 -3.00 25.59 18.92
CA VAL A 38 -2.21 26.57 19.65
C VAL A 38 -1.83 27.77 18.78
N SER A 39 -1.25 28.82 19.36
CA SER A 39 -0.75 29.95 18.59
C SER A 39 0.57 29.61 17.86
N GLN A 40 0.79 30.21 16.70
CA GLN A 40 2.06 30.02 15.96
C GLN A 40 3.30 30.49 16.79
N PRO A 41 3.26 31.60 17.59
CA PRO A 41 4.35 31.92 18.50
C PRO A 41 4.66 30.82 19.51
N SER A 42 3.62 30.12 20.02
CA SER A 42 3.81 29.00 20.97
C SER A 42 4.58 27.82 20.31
N VAL A 43 4.22 27.47 19.07
CA VAL A 43 4.95 26.43 18.31
C VAL A 43 6.39 26.85 18.09
N SER A 44 6.61 28.10 17.63
CA SER A 44 7.96 28.63 17.41
C SER A 44 8.81 28.64 18.67
N ALA A 45 8.24 29.04 19.81
CA ALA A 45 8.93 29.04 21.11
C ALA A 45 9.26 27.59 21.56
N SER A 46 8.35 26.64 21.35
CA SER A 46 8.56 25.23 21.71
C SER A 46 9.66 24.59 20.85
N VAL A 47 9.61 24.78 19.53
CA VAL A 47 10.66 24.30 18.62
C VAL A 47 12.02 24.92 18.99
N ARG A 48 12.07 26.23 19.26
CA ARG A 48 13.30 26.91 19.67
C ARG A 48 13.90 26.31 20.96
N ARG A 49 13.07 26.00 21.96
CA ARG A 49 13.51 25.35 23.21
C ARG A 49 14.08 23.95 22.95
N VAL A 50 13.51 23.21 21.98
CA VAL A 50 14.09 21.93 21.57
C VAL A 50 15.43 22.15 20.89
N GLU A 51 15.55 23.08 19.93
CA GLU A 51 16.80 23.43 19.24
C GLU A 51 17.89 23.88 20.23
N GLU A 52 17.55 24.65 21.24
CA GLU A 52 18.47 25.06 22.32
C GLU A 52 18.97 23.87 23.15
N ARG A 53 18.12 22.90 23.45
CA ARG A 53 18.51 21.65 24.17
C ARG A 53 19.37 20.73 23.32
N VAL A 54 19.04 20.61 22.04
CA VAL A 54 19.82 19.83 21.06
C VAL A 54 21.17 20.50 20.78
N GLY A 55 21.26 21.82 20.93
CA GLY A 55 22.44 22.62 20.60
C GLY A 55 22.59 22.90 19.11
N SER A 56 21.56 22.63 18.31
CA SER A 56 21.58 22.81 16.86
C SER A 56 20.18 23.16 16.33
N ARG A 57 20.14 23.88 15.22
CA ARG A 57 18.88 24.09 14.49
C ARG A 57 18.41 22.80 13.84
N LEU A 58 17.11 22.54 13.91
CA LEU A 58 16.47 21.40 13.28
C LEU A 58 15.84 21.76 11.94
N PHE A 59 15.50 23.03 11.73
CA PHE A 59 14.90 23.54 10.50
C PHE A 59 15.77 24.59 9.82
N ASP A 60 15.93 24.45 8.51
CA ASP A 60 16.48 25.51 7.64
C ASP A 60 15.35 26.43 7.20
N ARG A 61 15.24 27.58 7.91
CA ARG A 61 14.20 28.59 7.67
C ARG A 61 14.50 29.49 6.46
N SER A 62 15.67 29.36 5.86
CA SER A 62 16.06 30.13 4.66
C SER A 62 15.47 29.54 3.38
N ARG A 63 15.09 28.25 3.41
CA ARG A 63 14.52 27.53 2.27
C ARG A 63 12.99 27.65 2.21
N LYS A 64 12.48 27.66 0.99
CA LYS A 64 11.04 27.56 0.68
C LYS A 64 10.86 26.47 -0.39
N PRO A 65 10.21 25.36 -0.10
CA PRO A 65 9.53 25.02 1.18
C PRO A 65 10.52 24.82 2.35
N LEU A 66 9.99 24.91 3.59
CA LEU A 66 10.74 24.67 4.83
C LEU A 66 11.42 23.29 4.77
N ALA A 67 12.73 23.24 5.05
CA ALA A 67 13.51 22.02 5.00
C ALA A 67 14.08 21.66 6.38
N LEU A 68 14.40 20.39 6.60
CA LEU A 68 15.18 19.96 7.75
C LEU A 68 16.66 20.25 7.51
N THR A 69 17.40 20.45 8.60
CA THR A 69 18.86 20.34 8.61
C THR A 69 19.25 18.87 8.75
N GLU A 70 20.52 18.52 8.54
CA GLU A 70 21.04 17.17 8.81
C GLU A 70 20.74 16.72 10.25
N CYS A 71 20.92 17.62 11.23
CA CYS A 71 20.54 17.37 12.62
C CYS A 71 19.03 17.20 12.78
N GLY A 72 18.22 17.97 12.01
CA GLY A 72 16.77 17.83 11.97
C GLY A 72 16.32 16.47 11.45
N GLU A 73 16.91 15.96 10.40
CA GLU A 73 16.63 14.63 9.85
C GLU A 73 16.91 13.52 10.88
N ALA A 74 18.07 13.58 11.53
CA ALA A 74 18.43 12.65 12.59
C ALA A 74 17.46 12.74 13.79
N TYR A 75 17.07 13.97 14.17
CA TYR A 75 16.11 14.19 15.26
C TYR A 75 14.74 13.61 14.94
N ILE A 76 14.20 13.85 13.73
CA ILE A 76 12.92 13.32 13.29
C ILE A 76 12.95 11.78 13.27
N ALA A 77 14.02 11.18 12.75
CA ALA A 77 14.18 9.73 12.75
C ALA A 77 14.15 9.12 14.17
N CYS A 78 14.72 9.82 15.15
CA CYS A 78 14.63 9.39 16.56
C CYS A 78 13.22 9.63 17.15
N ALA A 79 12.60 10.77 16.88
CA ALA A 79 11.25 11.08 17.36
C ALA A 79 10.22 10.07 16.82
N GLU A 80 10.32 9.67 15.56
CA GLU A 80 9.46 8.63 14.96
C GLU A 80 9.57 7.29 15.68
N LYS A 81 10.79 6.90 16.11
CA LYS A 81 10.99 5.68 16.92
C LYS A 81 10.34 5.79 18.30
N ILE A 82 10.45 6.95 18.95
CA ILE A 82 9.82 7.19 20.27
C ILE A 82 8.30 7.12 20.15
N PHE A 83 7.70 7.82 19.20
CA PHE A 83 6.25 7.74 18.94
C PHE A 83 5.79 6.32 18.61
N ALA A 84 6.60 5.55 17.87
CA ALA A 84 6.29 4.15 17.59
C ALA A 84 6.29 3.30 18.86
N MET A 85 7.29 3.48 19.75
CA MET A 85 7.38 2.76 21.03
C MET A 85 6.22 3.12 21.98
N GLU A 86 5.86 4.39 22.09
CA GLU A 86 4.71 4.84 22.90
C GLU A 86 3.40 4.22 22.39
N ARG A 87 3.21 4.22 21.08
CA ARG A 87 2.05 3.59 20.46
C ARG A 87 2.02 2.10 20.72
N ASP A 88 3.13 1.39 20.45
CA ASP A 88 3.21 -0.06 20.64
C ASP A 88 2.92 -0.46 22.09
N PHE A 89 3.38 0.34 23.06
CA PHE A 89 3.05 0.13 24.47
C PHE A 89 1.56 0.38 24.76
N THR A 90 0.99 1.43 24.19
CA THR A 90 -0.44 1.75 24.34
C THR A 90 -1.31 0.64 23.73
N GLU A 91 -0.92 0.13 22.57
CA GLU A 91 -1.59 -1.00 21.91
C GLU A 91 -1.47 -2.27 22.75
N TYR A 92 -0.31 -2.56 23.32
CA TYR A 92 -0.11 -3.68 24.24
C TYR A 92 -1.02 -3.60 25.46
N VAL A 93 -1.14 -2.43 26.08
CA VAL A 93 -2.03 -2.24 27.25
C VAL A 93 -3.49 -2.43 26.86
N ASN A 94 -3.92 -1.90 25.71
CA ASN A 94 -5.28 -2.04 25.21
C ASN A 94 -5.63 -3.50 24.87
N ASP A 95 -4.66 -4.29 24.44
CA ASP A 95 -4.85 -5.71 24.12
C ASP A 95 -5.14 -6.60 25.36
N TRP A 96 -4.89 -6.10 26.58
CA TRP A 96 -5.23 -6.86 27.80
C TRP A 96 -6.73 -7.08 27.96
N GLU A 97 -7.57 -6.21 27.39
CA GLU A 97 -9.03 -6.36 27.39
C GLU A 97 -9.53 -7.39 26.36
N GLY A 98 -8.60 -8.00 25.61
CA GLY A 98 -8.90 -8.91 24.51
C GLY A 98 -9.50 -8.19 23.31
N LEU A 99 -10.11 -8.93 22.36
CA LEU A 99 -10.73 -8.38 21.14
C LEU A 99 -12.10 -7.68 21.40
N ARG A 100 -12.34 -7.20 22.62
CA ARG A 100 -13.58 -6.50 22.99
C ARG A 100 -13.59 -5.05 22.56
N ARG A 101 -12.42 -4.41 22.48
CA ARG A 101 -12.25 -3.02 22.04
C ARG A 101 -10.89 -2.89 21.37
N GLY A 102 -10.80 -1.98 20.40
CA GLY A 102 -9.56 -1.70 19.71
C GLY A 102 -9.79 -1.02 18.37
N LYS A 103 -8.70 -0.82 17.64
CA LYS A 103 -8.72 -0.26 16.29
C LYS A 103 -7.81 -1.11 15.42
N LEU A 104 -8.17 -1.23 14.14
CA LEU A 104 -7.34 -1.82 13.11
C LEU A 104 -7.47 -0.98 11.85
N ALA A 105 -6.36 -0.40 11.41
CA ALA A 105 -6.29 0.38 10.19
C ALA A 105 -5.64 -0.45 9.08
N VAL A 106 -6.39 -0.70 8.01
CA VAL A 106 -5.91 -1.47 6.86
C VAL A 106 -5.81 -0.56 5.65
N GLY A 107 -4.75 -0.68 4.88
CA GLY A 107 -4.54 0.07 3.65
C GLY A 107 -4.48 -0.86 2.43
N GLY A 108 -4.82 -0.32 1.27
CA GLY A 108 -4.69 -1.01 -0.01
C GLY A 108 -4.79 -0.06 -1.19
N SER A 109 -4.19 -0.42 -2.32
CA SER A 109 -4.43 0.29 -3.57
C SER A 109 -5.88 0.08 -4.03
N SER A 110 -6.34 0.87 -5.00
CA SER A 110 -7.74 0.89 -5.44
C SER A 110 -8.31 -0.50 -5.76
N LEU A 111 -7.51 -1.38 -6.37
CA LEU A 111 -7.91 -2.75 -6.64
C LEU A 111 -8.32 -3.49 -5.36
N PHE A 112 -7.47 -3.45 -4.35
CA PHE A 112 -7.66 -4.19 -3.10
C PHE A 112 -8.71 -3.54 -2.21
N SER A 113 -8.72 -2.21 -2.16
CA SER A 113 -9.69 -1.43 -1.38
C SER A 113 -11.12 -1.58 -1.90
N SER A 114 -11.29 -1.81 -3.23
CA SER A 114 -12.61 -1.97 -3.83
C SER A 114 -13.11 -3.42 -3.82
N LEU A 115 -12.23 -4.40 -3.98
CA LEU A 115 -12.66 -5.78 -4.29
C LEU A 115 -12.27 -6.83 -3.24
N LEU A 116 -11.18 -6.63 -2.51
CA LEU A 116 -10.66 -7.63 -1.59
C LEU A 116 -10.90 -7.26 -0.12
N LEU A 117 -10.57 -6.04 0.28
CA LEU A 117 -10.66 -5.60 1.67
C LEU A 117 -12.09 -5.47 2.19
N PRO A 118 -13.08 -4.94 1.45
CA PRO A 118 -14.43 -4.77 1.97
C PRO A 118 -15.09 -6.06 2.48
N PRO A 119 -15.11 -7.18 1.73
CA PRO A 119 -15.67 -8.42 2.25
C PRO A 119 -14.86 -8.97 3.43
N MET A 120 -13.52 -8.91 3.41
CA MET A 120 -12.69 -9.32 4.55
C MET A 120 -13.01 -8.49 5.80
N MET A 121 -13.15 -7.17 5.65
CA MET A 121 -13.49 -6.27 6.77
C MET A 121 -14.92 -6.51 7.28
N ALA A 122 -15.87 -6.81 6.40
CA ALA A 122 -17.24 -7.16 6.80
C ALA A 122 -17.26 -8.43 7.66
N SER A 123 -16.63 -9.49 7.20
CA SER A 123 -16.50 -10.76 7.92
C SER A 123 -15.75 -10.59 9.26
N PHE A 124 -14.69 -9.77 9.28
CA PHE A 124 -13.98 -9.46 10.52
C PHE A 124 -14.85 -8.71 11.52
N ARG A 125 -15.62 -7.71 11.06
CA ARG A 125 -16.51 -6.92 11.92
C ARG A 125 -17.62 -7.75 12.52
N GLU A 126 -18.17 -8.72 11.79
CA GLU A 126 -19.17 -9.65 12.32
C GLU A 126 -18.60 -10.48 13.48
N ARG A 127 -17.35 -10.94 13.34
CA ARG A 127 -16.69 -11.77 14.36
C ARG A 127 -16.17 -10.95 15.55
N TYR A 128 -15.77 -9.68 15.31
CA TYR A 128 -15.16 -8.81 16.31
C TYR A 128 -15.81 -7.41 16.32
N PRO A 129 -17.08 -7.31 16.75
CA PRO A 129 -17.87 -6.07 16.66
C PRO A 129 -17.31 -4.91 17.51
N GLY A 130 -16.48 -5.19 18.51
CA GLY A 130 -15.83 -4.17 19.34
C GLY A 130 -14.59 -3.53 18.72
N ILE A 131 -14.11 -4.04 17.57
CA ILE A 131 -12.95 -3.49 16.88
C ILE A 131 -13.39 -2.46 15.83
N THR A 132 -12.91 -1.23 15.95
CA THR A 132 -13.11 -0.20 14.93
C THR A 132 -12.17 -0.44 13.76
N LEU A 133 -12.73 -0.68 12.57
CA LEU A 133 -11.97 -0.84 11.33
C LEU A 133 -11.91 0.47 10.56
N THR A 134 -10.75 0.79 10.02
CA THR A 134 -10.57 1.88 9.05
C THR A 134 -9.87 1.37 7.81
N LEU A 135 -10.26 1.89 6.65
CA LEU A 135 -9.67 1.58 5.36
C LEU A 135 -9.02 2.84 4.78
N ALA A 136 -7.75 2.73 4.40
CA ALA A 136 -7.04 3.74 3.65
C ALA A 136 -6.84 3.27 2.20
N GLU A 137 -7.41 4.01 1.25
CA GLU A 137 -7.16 3.80 -0.18
C GLU A 137 -6.14 4.82 -0.66
N GLU A 138 -4.96 4.35 -1.09
CA GLU A 138 -3.85 5.20 -1.50
C GLU A 138 -2.95 4.48 -2.51
N THR A 139 -1.98 5.19 -3.07
CA THR A 139 -0.92 4.59 -3.91
C THR A 139 0.04 3.78 -3.06
N THR A 140 0.69 2.75 -3.64
CA THR A 140 1.64 1.87 -2.93
C THR A 140 2.74 2.64 -2.19
N PRO A 141 3.42 3.67 -2.76
CA PRO A 141 4.41 4.45 -2.02
C PRO A 141 3.82 5.21 -0.83
N ARG A 142 2.57 5.71 -0.96
CA ARG A 142 1.90 6.40 0.14
C ARG A 142 1.46 5.44 1.24
N LEU A 143 1.01 4.24 0.88
CA LEU A 143 0.69 3.17 1.82
C LEU A 143 1.93 2.72 2.60
N GLU A 144 3.07 2.59 1.92
CA GLU A 144 4.35 2.28 2.60
C GLU A 144 4.70 3.35 3.63
N GLU A 145 4.60 4.62 3.26
CA GLU A 145 4.84 5.72 4.20
C GLU A 145 3.89 5.69 5.40
N MET A 146 2.59 5.41 5.17
CA MET A 146 1.59 5.27 6.24
C MET A 146 1.90 4.08 7.15
N LEU A 147 2.36 2.95 6.58
CA LEU A 147 2.77 1.77 7.34
C LEU A 147 4.03 2.06 8.17
N ARG A 148 5.00 2.75 7.60
CA ARG A 148 6.22 3.19 8.27
C ARG A 148 5.93 4.11 9.46
N GLN A 149 4.98 5.05 9.30
CA GLN A 149 4.51 5.97 10.34
C GLN A 149 3.54 5.31 11.33
N GLY A 150 2.99 4.14 10.97
CA GLY A 150 2.00 3.42 11.75
C GLY A 150 0.61 4.08 11.78
N THR A 151 0.28 4.85 10.77
CA THR A 151 -1.08 5.35 10.55
C THR A 151 -1.99 4.28 9.93
N VAL A 152 -1.40 3.26 9.31
CA VAL A 152 -2.03 1.97 9.00
C VAL A 152 -1.24 0.85 9.66
N ASP A 153 -1.93 -0.23 9.99
CA ASP A 153 -1.39 -1.40 10.67
C ASP A 153 -0.98 -2.49 9.70
N LEU A 154 -1.81 -2.69 8.68
CA LEU A 154 -1.66 -3.68 7.62
C LEU A 154 -1.84 -3.01 6.26
N VAL A 155 -1.08 -3.43 5.27
CA VAL A 155 -1.27 -3.02 3.86
C VAL A 155 -1.41 -4.26 2.99
N VAL A 156 -2.43 -4.27 2.13
CA VAL A 156 -2.60 -5.30 1.09
C VAL A 156 -2.04 -4.78 -0.22
N ASP A 157 -1.08 -5.50 -0.77
CA ASP A 157 -0.53 -5.23 -2.10
C ASP A 157 0.17 -6.50 -2.66
N TYR A 158 0.67 -6.43 -3.90
CA TYR A 158 1.55 -7.46 -4.47
C TYR A 158 2.98 -7.31 -3.96
N THR A 159 3.43 -6.08 -3.83
CA THR A 159 4.76 -5.71 -3.34
C THR A 159 4.69 -4.35 -2.65
N ILE A 160 5.71 -4.04 -1.89
CA ILE A 160 5.86 -2.74 -1.22
C ILE A 160 7.33 -2.31 -1.36
N PRO A 161 7.65 -1.01 -1.54
CA PRO A 161 9.02 -0.54 -1.46
C PRO A 161 9.71 -0.95 -0.15
N ASN A 162 11.03 -1.07 -0.16
CA ASN A 162 11.82 -1.41 1.04
C ASN A 162 11.31 -2.65 1.80
N MET A 163 11.02 -3.73 1.06
CA MET A 163 10.45 -4.98 1.61
C MET A 163 11.19 -5.52 2.84
N GLU A 164 12.48 -5.22 2.97
CA GLU A 164 13.30 -5.63 4.12
C GLU A 164 12.86 -5.01 5.46
N LEU A 165 12.09 -3.92 5.42
CA LEU A 165 11.54 -3.26 6.61
C LEU A 165 10.21 -3.88 7.07
N TYR A 166 9.66 -4.81 6.31
CA TYR A 166 8.33 -5.36 6.53
C TYR A 166 8.35 -6.88 6.57
N ASP A 167 7.47 -7.42 7.39
CA ASP A 167 7.06 -8.82 7.33
C ASP A 167 5.80 -8.94 6.50
N SER A 168 5.52 -10.11 5.95
CA SER A 168 4.32 -10.31 5.13
C SER A 168 3.77 -11.72 5.25
N ALA A 169 2.46 -11.84 4.97
CA ALA A 169 1.77 -13.10 4.80
C ALA A 169 1.02 -13.12 3.46
N THR A 170 1.07 -14.23 2.75
CA THR A 170 0.30 -14.41 1.51
C THR A 170 -1.17 -14.57 1.84
N VAL A 171 -2.02 -13.74 1.22
CA VAL A 171 -3.49 -13.83 1.32
C VAL A 171 -4.01 -14.81 0.29
N ARG A 172 -3.60 -14.65 -0.97
CA ARG A 172 -3.93 -15.56 -2.07
C ARG A 172 -3.00 -15.38 -3.26
N GLU A 173 -2.96 -16.40 -4.11
CA GLU A 173 -2.33 -16.30 -5.41
C GLU A 173 -3.20 -15.50 -6.39
N ASP A 174 -2.55 -14.74 -7.27
CA ASP A 174 -3.14 -14.03 -8.40
C ASP A 174 -2.34 -14.30 -9.67
N ALA A 175 -3.00 -14.22 -10.80
CA ALA A 175 -2.35 -14.22 -12.11
C ALA A 175 -2.67 -12.94 -12.86
N LEU A 176 -1.67 -12.35 -13.46
CA LEU A 176 -1.88 -11.39 -14.52
C LEU A 176 -2.35 -12.15 -15.76
N ILE A 177 -3.48 -11.76 -16.32
CA ILE A 177 -4.07 -12.34 -17.54
C ILE A 177 -4.23 -11.25 -18.60
N LEU A 178 -4.33 -11.66 -19.84
CA LEU A 178 -4.58 -10.76 -20.95
C LEU A 178 -6.08 -10.69 -21.22
N ALA A 179 -6.62 -9.47 -21.29
CA ALA A 179 -7.99 -9.19 -21.69
C ALA A 179 -7.99 -8.54 -23.08
N VAL A 180 -8.59 -9.20 -24.04
CA VAL A 180 -8.59 -8.84 -25.45
C VAL A 180 -10.03 -8.58 -25.89
N PRO A 181 -10.36 -7.41 -26.46
CA PRO A 181 -11.69 -7.17 -27.06
C PRO A 181 -12.09 -8.30 -28.02
N ARG A 182 -13.29 -8.83 -27.87
CA ARG A 182 -13.75 -9.97 -28.68
C ARG A 182 -13.68 -9.70 -30.20
N ALA A 183 -13.86 -8.44 -30.61
CA ALA A 183 -13.80 -8.01 -32.00
C ALA A 183 -12.37 -7.97 -32.58
N ALA A 184 -11.33 -8.06 -31.74
CA ALA A 184 -9.95 -8.00 -32.20
C ALA A 184 -9.57 -9.23 -33.02
N ALA A 185 -8.99 -9.02 -34.21
CA ALA A 185 -8.63 -10.09 -35.13
C ALA A 185 -7.59 -11.08 -34.58
N VAL A 186 -6.75 -10.62 -33.64
CA VAL A 186 -5.73 -11.44 -32.98
C VAL A 186 -6.32 -12.62 -32.20
N ASN A 187 -7.59 -12.56 -31.78
CA ASN A 187 -8.28 -13.64 -31.08
C ASN A 187 -8.22 -14.99 -31.83
N ALA A 188 -8.22 -14.96 -33.17
CA ALA A 188 -8.11 -16.17 -33.97
C ALA A 188 -6.77 -16.90 -33.74
N ARG A 189 -5.66 -16.15 -33.60
CA ARG A 189 -4.32 -16.71 -33.31
C ARG A 189 -4.16 -17.13 -31.87
N LEU A 190 -4.90 -16.48 -30.95
CA LEU A 190 -4.82 -16.72 -29.51
C LEU A 190 -5.75 -17.83 -29.02
N ALA A 191 -6.62 -18.37 -29.87
CA ALA A 191 -7.66 -19.34 -29.48
C ALA A 191 -7.14 -20.54 -28.63
N PRO A 192 -5.95 -21.12 -28.89
CA PRO A 192 -5.42 -22.24 -28.08
C PRO A 192 -5.07 -21.86 -26.62
N TYR A 193 -4.90 -20.58 -26.32
CA TYR A 193 -4.46 -20.07 -25.01
C TYR A 193 -5.61 -19.45 -24.20
N ARG A 194 -6.85 -19.60 -24.68
CA ARG A 194 -8.03 -18.97 -24.08
C ARG A 194 -8.35 -19.60 -22.73
N ILE A 195 -8.66 -18.74 -21.76
CA ILE A 195 -9.18 -19.12 -20.45
C ILE A 195 -10.70 -19.10 -20.52
N ALA A 196 -11.37 -20.18 -20.12
CA ALA A 196 -12.80 -20.17 -19.93
C ALA A 196 -13.20 -19.26 -18.74
N PRO A 197 -14.33 -18.55 -18.81
CA PRO A 197 -14.74 -17.61 -17.75
C PRO A 197 -14.70 -18.22 -16.34
N GLU A 198 -15.10 -19.48 -16.20
CA GLU A 198 -15.17 -20.22 -14.95
C GLU A 198 -13.78 -20.51 -14.36
N GLN A 199 -12.75 -20.51 -15.19
CA GLN A 199 -11.36 -20.82 -14.83
C GLN A 199 -10.54 -19.59 -14.45
N ILE A 200 -11.07 -18.36 -14.67
CA ILE A 200 -10.31 -17.12 -14.46
C ILE A 200 -9.84 -17.00 -13.01
N GLY A 201 -10.70 -17.29 -12.02
CA GLY A 201 -10.36 -17.24 -10.60
C GLY A 201 -9.26 -18.23 -10.18
N ALA A 202 -9.04 -19.29 -10.98
CA ALA A 202 -7.99 -20.30 -10.76
C ALA A 202 -6.80 -20.13 -11.72
N ALA A 203 -6.72 -19.04 -12.49
CA ALA A 203 -5.71 -18.84 -13.52
C ALA A 203 -4.27 -18.97 -13.01
N ALA A 204 -4.00 -18.53 -11.76
CA ALA A 204 -2.69 -18.65 -11.12
C ALA A 204 -2.24 -20.09 -10.90
N ARG A 205 -3.16 -21.06 -10.85
CA ARG A 205 -2.89 -22.50 -10.62
C ARG A 205 -3.02 -23.34 -11.89
N SER A 206 -3.33 -22.72 -13.03
CA SER A 206 -3.49 -23.44 -14.28
C SER A 206 -2.15 -23.87 -14.87
N ALA A 207 -2.04 -25.09 -15.34
CA ALA A 207 -0.86 -25.60 -16.06
C ALA A 207 -0.94 -25.36 -17.59
N ALA A 208 -2.01 -24.73 -18.10
CA ALA A 208 -2.14 -24.43 -19.53
C ALA A 208 -1.04 -23.48 -20.01
N PRO A 209 -0.56 -23.58 -21.25
CA PRO A 209 0.49 -22.71 -21.76
C PRO A 209 0.04 -21.26 -21.82
N GLY A 210 0.99 -20.32 -21.60
CA GLY A 210 0.77 -18.89 -21.81
C GLY A 210 0.83 -18.51 -23.29
N VAL A 211 0.24 -17.35 -23.63
CA VAL A 211 0.29 -16.77 -24.98
C VAL A 211 1.74 -16.51 -25.37
N PRO A 212 2.20 -16.97 -26.57
CA PRO A 212 3.45 -16.50 -27.15
C PRO A 212 3.34 -14.99 -27.42
N MET A 213 4.12 -14.21 -26.69
CA MET A 213 3.96 -12.74 -26.65
C MET A 213 4.24 -12.08 -28.01
N GLU A 214 5.06 -12.69 -28.84
CA GLU A 214 5.34 -12.23 -30.22
C GLU A 214 4.08 -12.12 -31.11
N LEU A 215 3.02 -12.84 -30.78
CA LEU A 215 1.73 -12.74 -31.47
C LEU A 215 1.03 -11.40 -31.27
N LEU A 216 1.47 -10.63 -30.29
CA LEU A 216 0.85 -9.36 -29.86
C LEU A 216 1.62 -8.10 -30.31
N LYS A 217 2.75 -8.26 -31.04
CA LYS A 217 3.65 -7.16 -31.38
C LYS A 217 3.02 -6.00 -32.16
N ASP A 218 1.97 -6.29 -32.93
CA ASP A 218 1.30 -5.31 -33.79
C ASP A 218 0.06 -4.68 -33.13
N GLU A 219 -0.32 -5.18 -31.96
CA GLU A 219 -1.53 -4.77 -31.26
C GLU A 219 -1.32 -3.48 -30.46
N SER A 220 -2.43 -2.81 -30.13
CA SER A 220 -2.44 -1.61 -29.29
C SER A 220 -2.87 -1.97 -27.86
N PHE A 221 -2.20 -1.39 -26.86
CA PHE A 221 -2.41 -1.70 -25.46
C PHE A 221 -2.96 -0.54 -24.66
N VAL A 222 -3.84 -0.87 -23.73
CA VAL A 222 -4.23 -0.01 -22.62
C VAL A 222 -3.41 -0.43 -21.42
N LEU A 223 -2.57 0.47 -20.93
CA LEU A 223 -1.58 0.16 -19.89
C LEU A 223 -1.78 1.01 -18.63
N LEU A 224 -1.10 0.61 -17.56
CA LEU A 224 -0.94 1.45 -16.37
C LEU A 224 0.30 2.33 -16.51
N LYS A 225 0.41 3.38 -15.68
CA LYS A 225 1.60 4.24 -15.61
C LYS A 225 2.84 3.47 -15.17
N PRO A 226 4.04 3.94 -15.54
CA PRO A 226 5.30 3.20 -15.35
C PRO A 226 5.64 2.78 -13.91
N GLU A 227 5.18 3.52 -12.91
CA GLU A 227 5.43 3.24 -11.48
C GLU A 227 4.61 2.07 -10.91
N ASN A 228 3.71 1.48 -11.70
CA ASN A 228 2.83 0.39 -11.27
C ASN A 228 3.48 -0.98 -11.52
N ASP A 229 3.38 -1.91 -10.55
CA ASP A 229 3.88 -3.30 -10.69
C ASP A 229 3.29 -4.01 -11.92
N THR A 230 2.00 -3.83 -12.17
CA THR A 230 1.34 -4.43 -13.34
C THR A 230 1.93 -3.91 -14.65
N ARG A 231 2.32 -2.62 -14.73
CA ARG A 231 3.00 -2.05 -15.90
C ARG A 231 4.40 -2.64 -16.06
N ALA A 232 5.18 -2.71 -15.01
CA ALA A 232 6.52 -3.31 -15.06
C ALA A 232 6.48 -4.75 -15.59
N ARG A 233 5.49 -5.54 -15.16
CA ARG A 233 5.26 -6.91 -15.64
C ARG A 233 4.79 -6.96 -17.08
N ALA A 234 3.89 -6.07 -17.49
CA ALA A 234 3.44 -5.96 -18.87
C ALA A 234 4.60 -5.66 -19.82
N ASP A 235 5.47 -4.72 -19.45
CA ASP A 235 6.66 -4.37 -20.22
C ASP A 235 7.67 -5.54 -20.27
N ALA A 236 7.85 -6.29 -19.18
CA ALA A 236 8.67 -7.48 -19.14
C ALA A 236 8.13 -8.57 -20.08
N LEU A 237 6.82 -8.83 -20.05
CA LEU A 237 6.15 -9.78 -20.94
C LEU A 237 6.29 -9.37 -22.42
N CYS A 238 6.10 -8.09 -22.76
CA CYS A 238 6.28 -7.61 -24.12
C CYS A 238 7.74 -7.79 -24.59
N ARG A 239 8.72 -7.52 -23.72
CA ARG A 239 10.15 -7.75 -24.03
C ARG A 239 10.46 -9.24 -24.27
N LEU A 240 9.82 -10.18 -23.57
CA LEU A 240 9.94 -11.61 -23.87
C LEU A 240 9.46 -11.92 -25.29
N GLY A 241 8.47 -11.21 -25.81
CA GLY A 241 8.00 -11.31 -27.19
C GLY A 241 8.83 -10.50 -28.19
N GLY A 242 9.92 -9.84 -27.75
CA GLY A 242 10.82 -9.08 -28.61
C GLY A 242 10.27 -7.74 -29.10
N PHE A 243 9.34 -7.12 -28.35
CA PHE A 243 8.76 -5.83 -28.72
C PHE A 243 8.47 -4.93 -27.51
N GLU A 244 8.37 -3.62 -27.78
CA GLU A 244 7.83 -2.62 -26.85
C GLU A 244 6.34 -2.43 -27.14
N PRO A 245 5.47 -2.32 -26.09
CA PRO A 245 4.04 -2.20 -26.30
C PRO A 245 3.64 -0.86 -26.96
N LYS A 246 2.80 -0.91 -27.96
CA LYS A 246 2.17 0.28 -28.56
C LYS A 246 1.09 0.79 -27.62
N THR A 247 1.39 1.79 -26.82
CA THR A 247 0.44 2.34 -25.84
C THR A 247 -0.62 3.20 -26.50
N ALA A 248 -1.88 2.76 -26.44
CA ALA A 248 -3.03 3.54 -26.90
C ALA A 248 -3.51 4.50 -25.82
N MET A 249 -3.56 4.06 -24.56
CA MET A 249 -3.97 4.84 -23.40
C MET A 249 -3.21 4.39 -22.16
N GLU A 250 -3.01 5.32 -21.20
CA GLU A 250 -2.41 5.05 -19.90
C GLU A 250 -3.33 5.50 -18.77
N PHE A 251 -3.41 4.70 -17.71
CA PHE A 251 -4.24 4.95 -16.54
C PHE A 251 -3.48 4.70 -15.25
N ASP A 252 -3.94 5.33 -14.15
CA ASP A 252 -3.40 5.09 -12.81
C ASP A 252 -3.93 3.79 -12.19
N GLN A 253 -5.19 3.44 -12.52
CA GLN A 253 -5.93 2.38 -11.85
C GLN A 253 -6.26 1.21 -12.80
N GLN A 254 -6.02 -0.01 -12.31
CA GLN A 254 -6.25 -1.24 -13.09
C GLN A 254 -7.72 -1.43 -13.49
N MET A 255 -8.65 -1.04 -12.61
CA MET A 255 -10.08 -1.07 -12.90
C MET A 255 -10.42 -0.20 -14.12
N THR A 256 -9.90 1.02 -14.17
CA THR A 256 -10.13 1.95 -15.27
C THR A 256 -9.53 1.43 -16.58
N ALA A 257 -8.29 0.91 -16.53
CA ALA A 257 -7.65 0.29 -17.69
C ALA A 257 -8.46 -0.91 -18.24
N TYR A 258 -8.94 -1.77 -17.33
CA TYR A 258 -9.79 -2.91 -17.71
C TYR A 258 -11.09 -2.47 -18.37
N LEU A 259 -11.81 -1.49 -17.79
CA LEU A 259 -13.06 -0.97 -18.38
C LEU A 259 -12.83 -0.29 -19.72
N ALA A 260 -11.72 0.42 -19.91
CA ALA A 260 -11.33 0.97 -21.21
C ALA A 260 -11.09 -0.14 -22.24
N GLY A 261 -10.38 -1.21 -21.86
CA GLY A 261 -10.25 -2.42 -22.68
C GLY A 261 -11.61 -3.05 -23.03
N CYS A 262 -12.54 -3.13 -22.08
CA CYS A 262 -13.91 -3.61 -22.31
C CYS A 262 -14.68 -2.74 -23.31
N SER A 263 -14.35 -1.47 -23.38
CA SER A 263 -14.94 -0.53 -24.35
C SER A 263 -14.27 -0.56 -25.74
N GLY A 264 -13.31 -1.47 -25.94
CA GLY A 264 -12.63 -1.67 -27.23
C GLY A 264 -11.40 -0.77 -27.45
N ALA A 265 -10.90 -0.08 -26.42
CA ALA A 265 -9.75 0.83 -26.55
C ALA A 265 -8.43 0.12 -26.83
N GLY A 266 -8.32 -1.19 -26.57
CA GLY A 266 -7.13 -2.00 -26.80
C GLY A 266 -7.04 -3.21 -25.87
N ILE A 267 -5.95 -3.94 -26.02
CA ILE A 267 -5.63 -5.09 -25.14
C ILE A 267 -5.13 -4.58 -23.81
N THR A 268 -5.54 -5.21 -22.71
CA THR A 268 -5.04 -4.83 -21.38
C THR A 268 -4.59 -6.03 -20.56
N PHE A 269 -3.64 -5.79 -19.67
CA PHE A 269 -3.19 -6.72 -18.66
C PHE A 269 -4.00 -6.52 -17.38
N VAL A 270 -4.60 -7.57 -16.86
CA VAL A 270 -5.53 -7.45 -15.74
C VAL A 270 -5.37 -8.58 -14.73
N SER A 271 -5.61 -8.30 -13.45
CA SER A 271 -5.65 -9.30 -12.39
C SER A 271 -6.78 -10.30 -12.61
N SER A 272 -6.49 -11.60 -12.48
CA SER A 272 -7.51 -12.65 -12.49
C SER A 272 -8.51 -12.47 -11.35
N VAL A 273 -8.06 -11.98 -10.21
CA VAL A 273 -8.90 -11.66 -9.05
C VAL A 273 -9.87 -10.53 -9.37
N LEU A 274 -9.42 -9.47 -10.06
CA LEU A 274 -10.30 -8.38 -10.48
C LEU A 274 -11.43 -8.91 -11.37
N VAL A 275 -11.07 -9.65 -12.42
CA VAL A 275 -12.06 -10.15 -13.39
C VAL A 275 -13.04 -11.12 -12.73
N SER A 276 -12.55 -12.03 -11.86
CA SER A 276 -13.42 -13.00 -11.18
C SER A 276 -14.41 -12.33 -10.22
N ARG A 277 -14.03 -11.21 -9.58
CA ARG A 277 -14.90 -10.47 -8.64
C ARG A 277 -15.92 -9.59 -9.36
N LEU A 278 -15.61 -9.07 -10.53
CA LEU A 278 -16.52 -8.25 -11.35
C LEU A 278 -17.46 -9.04 -12.25
N SER A 279 -17.26 -10.34 -12.33
CA SER A 279 -17.77 -11.23 -13.37
C SER A 279 -17.13 -10.97 -14.74
N PRO A 280 -16.76 -12.01 -15.49
CA PRO A 280 -16.12 -11.88 -16.79
C PRO A 280 -17.02 -11.15 -17.80
N ASN A 281 -16.47 -10.15 -18.49
CA ASN A 281 -17.21 -9.41 -19.51
C ASN A 281 -17.39 -10.27 -20.78
N PRO A 282 -18.62 -10.47 -21.28
CA PRO A 282 -18.86 -11.29 -22.47
C PRO A 282 -18.25 -10.69 -23.76
N GLY A 283 -17.97 -9.39 -23.79
CA GLY A 283 -17.28 -8.69 -24.89
C GLY A 283 -15.77 -8.89 -24.90
N ILE A 284 -15.20 -9.62 -23.95
CA ILE A 284 -13.76 -9.84 -23.80
C ILE A 284 -13.42 -11.32 -23.93
N CYS A 285 -12.28 -11.60 -24.52
CA CYS A 285 -11.62 -12.89 -24.47
C CYS A 285 -10.43 -12.81 -23.54
N TYR A 286 -10.29 -13.77 -22.63
CA TYR A 286 -9.22 -13.82 -21.65
C TYR A 286 -8.21 -14.89 -21.99
N TYR A 287 -6.92 -14.58 -21.77
CA TYR A 287 -5.83 -15.46 -22.13
C TYR A 287 -4.80 -15.53 -21.03
N ARG A 288 -4.19 -16.68 -20.88
CA ARG A 288 -3.09 -16.89 -19.95
C ARG A 288 -1.81 -16.25 -20.49
N LEU A 289 -1.04 -15.67 -19.61
CA LEU A 289 0.28 -15.10 -19.89
C LEU A 289 1.38 -16.07 -19.44
N PRO A 290 2.62 -15.96 -20.01
CA PRO A 290 3.74 -16.77 -19.61
C PRO A 290 4.15 -16.54 -18.14
N GLU A 291 4.62 -17.61 -17.50
CA GLU A 291 5.28 -17.56 -16.20
C GLU A 291 6.79 -17.39 -16.36
N PRO A 292 7.52 -16.88 -15.36
CA PRO A 292 7.00 -16.49 -14.03
C PRO A 292 6.40 -15.08 -13.96
N GLU A 293 6.47 -14.25 -14.98
CA GLU A 293 6.14 -12.82 -14.96
C GLU A 293 4.65 -12.58 -14.66
N SER A 294 3.78 -13.50 -15.06
CA SER A 294 2.33 -13.38 -14.83
C SER A 294 1.90 -13.80 -13.43
N ARG A 295 2.69 -14.62 -12.74
CA ARG A 295 2.32 -15.12 -11.40
C ARG A 295 2.74 -14.17 -10.31
N ARG A 296 1.86 -13.92 -9.33
CA ARG A 296 2.13 -13.06 -8.18
C ARG A 296 1.26 -13.44 -6.99
N ASP A 297 1.71 -13.05 -5.81
CA ASP A 297 0.97 -13.23 -4.57
C ASP A 297 0.37 -11.91 -4.10
N ILE A 298 -0.88 -11.93 -3.71
CA ILE A 298 -1.47 -10.84 -2.92
C ILE A 298 -1.06 -11.08 -1.48
N ARG A 299 -0.46 -10.07 -0.85
CA ARG A 299 0.11 -10.17 0.48
C ARG A 299 -0.42 -9.09 1.41
N LEU A 300 -0.50 -9.40 2.70
CA LEU A 300 -0.62 -8.45 3.79
C LEU A 300 0.76 -8.16 4.33
N PHE A 301 1.11 -6.87 4.39
CA PHE A 301 2.38 -6.37 4.90
C PHE A 301 2.17 -5.64 6.23
N TRP A 302 3.12 -5.76 7.16
CA TRP A 302 3.20 -4.98 8.40
C TRP A 302 4.65 -4.66 8.73
N LYS A 303 4.86 -3.61 9.51
CA LYS A 303 6.20 -3.16 9.88
C LYS A 303 6.89 -4.21 10.76
N ARG A 304 8.10 -4.61 10.37
CA ARG A 304 8.93 -5.56 11.12
C ARG A 304 9.30 -5.00 12.49
N GLY A 305 9.24 -5.84 13.51
CA GLY A 305 9.57 -5.46 14.89
C GLY A 305 8.52 -4.63 15.60
N ARG A 306 7.40 -4.27 14.94
CA ARG A 306 6.25 -3.64 15.58
C ARG A 306 5.47 -4.66 16.40
N TYR A 307 4.90 -4.23 17.53
CA TYR A 307 3.94 -5.03 18.28
C TYR A 307 2.76 -5.41 17.39
N LYS A 308 2.49 -6.71 17.27
CA LYS A 308 1.28 -7.19 16.59
C LYS A 308 0.15 -7.25 17.59
N THR A 309 -0.87 -6.42 17.39
CA THR A 309 -2.06 -6.46 18.22
C THR A 309 -2.87 -7.73 17.94
N ARG A 310 -3.66 -8.14 18.91
CA ARG A 310 -4.60 -9.28 18.73
C ARG A 310 -5.55 -9.06 17.56
N ALA A 311 -5.93 -7.81 17.28
CA ALA A 311 -6.73 -7.46 16.11
C ALA A 311 -5.98 -7.71 14.80
N MET A 312 -4.69 -7.36 14.73
CA MET A 312 -3.84 -7.68 13.57
C MET A 312 -3.70 -9.20 13.41
N GLU A 313 -3.38 -9.93 14.49
CA GLU A 313 -3.25 -11.40 14.44
C GLU A 313 -4.54 -12.08 14.00
N ALA A 314 -5.69 -11.64 14.53
CA ALA A 314 -6.99 -12.18 14.16
C ALA A 314 -7.32 -11.87 12.68
N PHE A 315 -6.96 -10.70 12.16
CA PHE A 315 -7.17 -10.35 10.76
C PHE A 315 -6.25 -11.16 9.83
N LEU A 316 -4.99 -11.34 10.20
CA LEU A 316 -4.02 -12.17 9.47
C LEU A 316 -4.41 -13.66 9.45
N ALA A 317 -5.08 -14.14 10.50
CA ALA A 317 -5.55 -15.53 10.61
C ALA A 317 -6.89 -15.79 9.88
N MET A 318 -7.50 -14.75 9.28
CA MET A 318 -8.74 -14.97 8.51
C MET A 318 -8.43 -15.83 7.28
N PRO A 319 -9.28 -16.85 7.00
CA PRO A 319 -9.13 -17.61 5.78
C PRO A 319 -9.27 -16.66 4.58
N PRO A 320 -8.46 -16.83 3.52
CA PRO A 320 -8.71 -16.13 2.28
C PRO A 320 -10.14 -16.48 1.85
N GLU A 321 -10.96 -15.46 1.61
CA GLU A 321 -12.30 -15.71 1.07
C GLU A 321 -12.14 -16.42 -0.27
N ASN A 322 -12.48 -17.67 -0.31
CA ASN A 322 -12.70 -18.41 -1.54
C ASN A 322 -13.80 -17.64 -2.28
N GLY A 323 -13.45 -17.08 -3.43
CA GLY A 323 -14.44 -16.49 -4.33
C GLY A 323 -15.53 -17.54 -4.53
N GLY A 324 -16.77 -17.20 -4.13
CA GLY A 324 -17.91 -18.09 -4.00
C GLY A 324 -17.90 -19.27 -4.95
N GLU A 325 -17.75 -20.46 -4.40
CA GLU A 325 -18.39 -21.65 -4.91
C GLU A 325 -19.89 -21.50 -4.52
N GLY A 326 -20.65 -20.99 -5.44
CA GLY A 326 -22.07 -20.84 -5.36
C GLY A 326 -22.65 -20.85 -6.76
#